data_15a9a991fb469fe126dde7b1ada47312
#
_entry.id   15a9a991fb469fe126dde7b1ada47312
#
_cell.length_a   1.000
_cell.length_b   1.000
_cell.length_c   1.000
_cell.angle_alpha   90.00
_cell.angle_beta   90.00
_cell.angle_gamma   90.00
#
_symmetry.space_group_name_H-M   'P 1'
#
loop_
_entity.id
_entity.type
_entity.pdbx_description
1 polymer ?
#
loop_
_entity_poly.entity_id
_entity_poly.type
_entity_poly.pdbx_seq_one_letter_code
_entity_poly.pdbx_strand_id
1 'polypeptide(L)'
;CDFFRENGFLVGISLDGPPWLHDTYRHTKQGGPTSPLVLRGLHLLQESGALYNVLCVVNNVNAKHPLAVYDFYREEGVQHIQFIPLVEHLGNGRVTQRTVPASDYARFLIAIFNQWAAHDLGEIFIQIFEECLSVWAGYGAHLCILAETCGRGLILEHNGDVYACDHFVFPEFKLGNLWDRPLDELVDSSKQRDFGASKRDRLPSCCHQCSVRFVCNGGCLKDRFLLSPQGESGLNYLCDGYKQFFTYITPFMEDLASLFHQKASPMMMREAMAAKVSALWRHVGRNDPCPCGSGKKYKKCCQEVQ
;
A
#
# COMPACT_ATOMS: atom_id res chain seq x y z
N CYS A 1 -13.64 8.04 -22.71
CA CYS A 1 -13.89 6.98 -21.72
C CYS A 1 -14.57 5.75 -22.29
N ASP A 2 -15.50 5.90 -23.29
CA ASP A 2 -16.22 4.77 -23.90
C ASP A 2 -15.29 3.68 -24.43
N PHE A 3 -14.22 4.07 -25.13
CA PHE A 3 -13.18 3.13 -25.60
C PHE A 3 -12.62 2.28 -24.46
N PHE A 4 -12.33 2.86 -23.29
CA PHE A 4 -11.82 2.12 -22.14
C PHE A 4 -12.81 1.11 -21.60
N ARG A 5 -14.09 1.54 -21.46
CA ARG A 5 -15.17 0.66 -21.02
C ARG A 5 -15.39 -0.49 -22.00
N GLU A 6 -15.51 -0.21 -23.30
CA GLU A 6 -15.83 -1.18 -24.34
C GLU A 6 -14.73 -2.22 -24.54
N ASN A 7 -13.47 -1.86 -24.24
CA ASN A 7 -12.32 -2.75 -24.36
C ASN A 7 -11.83 -3.30 -22.99
N GLY A 8 -12.59 -3.09 -21.91
CA GLY A 8 -12.29 -3.67 -20.59
C GLY A 8 -11.01 -3.16 -19.93
N PHE A 9 -10.62 -1.91 -20.21
CA PHE A 9 -9.44 -1.31 -19.56
C PHE A 9 -9.72 -0.99 -18.10
N LEU A 10 -8.76 -1.29 -17.23
CA LEU A 10 -8.69 -0.73 -15.88
C LEU A 10 -7.81 0.52 -15.91
N VAL A 11 -8.38 1.67 -15.57
CA VAL A 11 -7.68 2.96 -15.60
C VAL A 11 -7.20 3.33 -14.21
N GLY A 12 -5.88 3.50 -14.05
CA GLY A 12 -5.29 4.05 -12.82
C GLY A 12 -5.35 5.57 -12.83
N ILE A 13 -5.97 6.18 -11.81
CA ILE A 13 -6.01 7.64 -11.66
C ILE A 13 -5.26 8.07 -10.40
N SER A 14 -4.26 8.92 -10.57
CA SER A 14 -3.46 9.42 -9.47
C SER A 14 -4.16 10.59 -8.75
N LEU A 15 -4.58 10.36 -7.51
CA LEU A 15 -5.24 11.36 -6.67
C LEU A 15 -4.80 11.17 -5.21
N ASP A 16 -4.12 12.16 -4.62
CA ASP A 16 -3.46 12.00 -3.31
C ASP A 16 -4.29 12.57 -2.13
N GLY A 17 -5.61 12.62 -2.29
CA GLY A 17 -6.57 13.17 -1.32
C GLY A 17 -7.22 14.47 -1.81
N PRO A 18 -7.84 15.26 -0.92
CA PRO A 18 -8.50 16.51 -1.29
C PRO A 18 -7.53 17.51 -1.95
N PRO A 19 -8.04 18.51 -2.69
CA PRO A 19 -7.22 19.43 -3.49
C PRO A 19 -6.02 20.03 -2.76
N TRP A 20 -6.21 20.46 -1.52
CA TRP A 20 -5.15 21.07 -0.71
C TRP A 20 -4.02 20.10 -0.30
N LEU A 21 -4.27 18.78 -0.27
CA LEU A 21 -3.24 17.73 -0.09
C LEU A 21 -2.63 17.32 -1.41
N HIS A 22 -3.47 17.06 -2.41
CA HIS A 22 -3.05 16.62 -3.74
C HIS A 22 -2.10 17.65 -4.38
N ASP A 23 -2.49 18.92 -4.38
CA ASP A 23 -1.74 20.00 -5.02
C ASP A 23 -0.48 20.42 -4.23
N THR A 24 -0.17 19.78 -3.09
CA THR A 24 1.11 20.01 -2.40
C THR A 24 2.30 19.54 -3.22
N TYR A 25 2.16 18.42 -3.92
CA TYR A 25 3.26 17.82 -4.71
C TYR A 25 2.91 17.56 -6.17
N ARG A 26 1.65 17.72 -6.58
CA ARG A 26 1.23 17.51 -7.97
C ARG A 26 0.86 18.83 -8.62
N HIS A 27 1.79 19.30 -9.42
CA HIS A 27 1.66 20.57 -10.15
C HIS A 27 1.74 20.36 -11.65
N THR A 28 1.10 21.26 -12.41
CA THR A 28 1.33 21.39 -13.84
C THR A 28 2.79 21.84 -14.10
N LYS A 29 3.26 21.75 -15.35
CA LYS A 29 4.59 22.28 -15.75
C LYS A 29 4.76 23.76 -15.46
N GLN A 30 3.65 24.52 -15.37
CA GLN A 30 3.63 25.95 -15.04
C GLN A 30 3.47 26.20 -13.53
N GLY A 31 3.47 25.18 -12.68
CA GLY A 31 3.34 25.29 -11.22
C GLY A 31 1.91 25.43 -10.70
N GLY A 32 0.89 25.34 -11.56
CA GLY A 32 -0.51 25.40 -11.15
C GLY A 32 -1.03 24.07 -10.56
N PRO A 33 -2.22 24.07 -9.89
CA PRO A 33 -2.83 22.88 -9.32
C PRO A 33 -3.26 21.89 -10.42
N THR A 34 -3.21 20.58 -10.11
CA THR A 34 -3.67 19.52 -11.01
C THR A 34 -4.98 18.89 -10.57
N SER A 35 -5.39 19.10 -9.31
CA SER A 35 -6.62 18.48 -8.75
C SER A 35 -7.88 18.75 -9.58
N PRO A 36 -8.15 19.97 -10.14
CA PRO A 36 -9.37 20.17 -10.93
C PRO A 36 -9.41 19.32 -12.20
N LEU A 37 -8.24 19.08 -12.83
CA LEU A 37 -8.14 18.26 -14.04
C LEU A 37 -8.31 16.78 -13.71
N VAL A 38 -7.71 16.33 -12.60
CA VAL A 38 -7.79 14.94 -12.13
C VAL A 38 -9.20 14.60 -11.70
N LEU A 39 -9.88 15.46 -10.95
CA LEU A 39 -11.27 15.27 -10.53
C LEU A 39 -12.23 15.23 -11.74
N ARG A 40 -12.03 16.12 -12.71
CA ARG A 40 -12.77 16.03 -13.97
C ARG A 40 -12.57 14.68 -14.67
N GLY A 41 -11.33 14.16 -14.69
CA GLY A 41 -11.00 12.84 -15.24
C GLY A 41 -11.71 11.72 -14.48
N LEU A 42 -11.71 11.78 -13.15
CA LEU A 42 -12.41 10.83 -12.27
C LEU A 42 -13.92 10.79 -12.59
N HIS A 43 -14.58 11.95 -12.62
CA HIS A 43 -16.01 12.03 -12.91
C HIS A 43 -16.34 11.50 -14.31
N LEU A 44 -15.52 11.77 -15.32
CA LEU A 44 -15.70 11.21 -16.66
C LEU A 44 -15.56 9.68 -16.70
N LEU A 45 -14.69 9.09 -15.90
CA LEU A 45 -14.56 7.64 -15.77
C LEU A 45 -15.80 7.05 -15.09
N GLN A 46 -16.29 7.68 -14.03
CA GLN A 46 -17.51 7.30 -13.32
C GLN A 46 -18.74 7.37 -14.21
N GLU A 47 -18.97 8.50 -14.88
CA GLU A 47 -20.08 8.72 -15.81
C GLU A 47 -20.09 7.71 -16.97
N SER A 48 -18.93 7.35 -17.49
CA SER A 48 -18.82 6.38 -18.59
C SER A 48 -18.98 4.94 -18.14
N GLY A 49 -18.88 4.64 -16.84
CA GLY A 49 -18.85 3.26 -16.32
C GLY A 49 -17.57 2.50 -16.66
N ALA A 50 -16.48 3.20 -16.99
CA ALA A 50 -15.17 2.59 -17.18
C ALA A 50 -14.59 2.11 -15.83
N LEU A 51 -13.92 0.95 -15.84
CA LEU A 51 -13.26 0.46 -14.63
C LEU A 51 -12.08 1.37 -14.26
N TYR A 52 -12.01 1.78 -13.01
CA TYR A 52 -10.90 2.61 -12.53
C TYR A 52 -10.46 2.23 -11.10
N ASN A 53 -9.24 2.61 -10.78
CA ASN A 53 -8.64 2.49 -9.46
C ASN A 53 -7.93 3.81 -9.11
N VAL A 54 -8.19 4.35 -7.93
CA VAL A 54 -7.49 5.55 -7.43
C VAL A 54 -6.17 5.11 -6.80
N LEU A 55 -5.06 5.71 -7.29
CA LEU A 55 -3.73 5.52 -6.74
C LEU A 55 -3.38 6.76 -5.90
N CYS A 56 -3.26 6.57 -4.60
CA CYS A 56 -2.87 7.60 -3.64
C CYS A 56 -1.42 7.37 -3.19
N VAL A 57 -0.54 8.30 -3.55
CA VAL A 57 0.82 8.32 -3.03
C VAL A 57 0.81 8.94 -1.63
N VAL A 58 1.09 8.12 -0.62
CA VAL A 58 1.15 8.55 0.78
C VAL A 58 2.53 9.13 1.07
N ASN A 59 2.57 10.42 1.38
CA ASN A 59 3.78 11.21 1.60
C ASN A 59 3.80 11.82 3.02
N ASN A 60 4.83 12.58 3.36
CA ASN A 60 5.02 13.21 4.66
C ASN A 60 3.93 14.23 5.05
N VAL A 61 3.10 14.68 4.11
CA VAL A 61 2.03 15.67 4.35
C VAL A 61 0.70 14.96 4.53
N ASN A 62 0.21 14.25 3.50
CA ASN A 62 -1.11 13.60 3.54
C ASN A 62 -1.19 12.45 4.57
N ALA A 63 -0.06 11.82 4.92
CA ALA A 63 -0.01 10.81 5.99
C ALA A 63 -0.46 11.33 7.36
N LYS A 64 -0.49 12.64 7.57
CA LYS A 64 -0.96 13.28 8.82
C LYS A 64 -2.47 13.54 8.83
N HIS A 65 -3.13 13.33 7.70
CA HIS A 65 -4.55 13.63 7.48
C HIS A 65 -5.32 12.41 6.91
N PRO A 66 -5.20 11.21 7.54
CA PRO A 66 -5.76 9.98 6.99
C PRO A 66 -7.27 10.04 6.76
N LEU A 67 -8.03 10.59 7.73
CA LEU A 67 -9.48 10.65 7.61
C LEU A 67 -9.91 11.69 6.57
N ALA A 68 -9.24 12.84 6.49
CA ALA A 68 -9.53 13.81 5.44
C ALA A 68 -9.30 13.24 4.04
N VAL A 69 -8.28 12.37 3.87
CA VAL A 69 -8.04 11.65 2.61
C VAL A 69 -9.14 10.62 2.34
N TYR A 70 -9.51 9.85 3.36
CA TYR A 70 -10.47 8.77 3.21
C TYR A 70 -11.90 9.28 3.00
N ASP A 71 -12.35 10.25 3.81
CA ASP A 71 -13.67 10.87 3.70
C ASP A 71 -13.85 11.56 2.34
N PHE A 72 -12.79 12.23 1.85
CA PHE A 72 -12.81 12.81 0.52
C PHE A 72 -13.06 11.75 -0.58
N TYR A 73 -12.44 10.57 -0.50
CA TYR A 73 -12.71 9.51 -1.49
C TYR A 73 -14.15 8.96 -1.36
N ARG A 74 -14.67 8.87 -0.14
CA ARG A 74 -16.07 8.47 0.08
C ARG A 74 -17.05 9.49 -0.52
N GLU A 75 -16.78 10.79 -0.32
CA GLU A 75 -17.58 11.89 -0.90
C GLU A 75 -17.54 11.90 -2.43
N GLU A 76 -16.37 11.61 -3.01
CA GLU A 76 -16.21 11.49 -4.47
C GLU A 76 -16.71 10.14 -5.04
N GLY A 77 -17.27 9.25 -4.22
CA GLY A 77 -17.83 7.96 -4.66
C GLY A 77 -16.77 6.96 -5.15
N VAL A 78 -15.52 7.07 -4.66
CA VAL A 78 -14.43 6.16 -5.03
C VAL A 78 -14.59 4.83 -4.31
N GLN A 79 -14.60 3.73 -5.06
CA GLN A 79 -14.76 2.38 -4.51
C GLN A 79 -13.46 1.56 -4.49
N HIS A 80 -12.48 1.87 -5.33
CA HIS A 80 -11.23 1.11 -5.42
C HIS A 80 -10.03 2.03 -5.18
N ILE A 81 -9.28 1.75 -4.10
CA ILE A 81 -8.19 2.62 -3.61
C ILE A 81 -6.91 1.81 -3.41
N GLN A 82 -5.79 2.37 -3.84
CA GLN A 82 -4.47 1.86 -3.59
C GLN A 82 -3.62 2.91 -2.88
N PHE A 83 -3.16 2.64 -1.66
CA PHE A 83 -2.24 3.49 -0.90
C PHE A 83 -0.80 3.06 -1.13
N ILE A 84 0.00 3.91 -1.76
CA ILE A 84 1.38 3.65 -2.15
C ILE A 84 2.31 4.54 -1.31
N PRO A 85 3.13 3.99 -0.41
CA PRO A 85 4.03 4.81 0.38
C PRO A 85 5.13 5.43 -0.49
N LEU A 86 5.32 6.75 -0.37
CA LEU A 86 6.44 7.44 -1.01
C LEU A 86 7.72 7.21 -0.20
N VAL A 87 8.67 6.49 -0.77
CA VAL A 87 10.02 6.30 -0.22
C VAL A 87 11.04 6.65 -1.29
N GLU A 88 11.74 7.77 -1.10
CA GLU A 88 12.76 8.28 -2.03
C GLU A 88 14.12 8.27 -1.35
N HIS A 89 14.93 7.28 -1.68
CA HIS A 89 16.26 7.08 -1.11
C HIS A 89 17.31 8.00 -1.75
N LEU A 90 18.08 8.73 -0.92
CA LEU A 90 19.15 9.64 -1.32
C LEU A 90 20.58 9.03 -1.20
N GLY A 91 20.67 7.76 -0.83
CA GLY A 91 21.94 7.11 -0.47
C GLY A 91 22.24 7.22 1.03
N ASN A 92 23.13 6.31 1.52
CA ASN A 92 23.58 6.26 2.92
C ASN A 92 22.45 6.25 3.97
N GLY A 93 21.35 5.55 3.68
CA GLY A 93 20.18 5.44 4.58
C GLY A 93 19.34 6.72 4.70
N ARG A 94 19.68 7.78 3.97
CA ARG A 94 18.90 9.04 3.95
C ARG A 94 17.77 9.00 2.94
N VAL A 95 16.70 9.73 3.23
CA VAL A 95 15.53 9.87 2.36
C VAL A 95 15.20 11.34 2.11
N THR A 96 14.42 11.62 1.07
CA THR A 96 13.93 12.99 0.80
C THR A 96 12.95 13.42 1.89
N GLN A 97 12.75 14.75 1.98
CA GLN A 97 11.76 15.33 2.90
C GLN A 97 10.33 14.89 2.58
N ARG A 98 10.01 14.53 1.32
CA ARG A 98 8.69 14.07 0.90
C ARG A 98 8.38 12.65 1.34
N THR A 99 9.39 11.85 1.63
CA THR A 99 9.24 10.46 2.08
C THR A 99 8.35 10.38 3.32
N VAL A 100 7.41 9.44 3.29
CA VAL A 100 6.54 9.19 4.45
C VAL A 100 7.33 8.52 5.58
N PRO A 101 7.31 9.06 6.82
CA PRO A 101 7.89 8.36 7.96
C PRO A 101 7.15 7.04 8.24
N ALA A 102 7.87 5.98 8.57
CA ALA A 102 7.29 4.65 8.82
C ALA A 102 6.14 4.67 9.86
N SER A 103 6.31 5.42 10.96
CA SER A 103 5.27 5.57 11.99
C SER A 103 4.05 6.35 11.51
N ASP A 104 4.21 7.31 10.61
CA ASP A 104 3.10 8.08 10.06
C ASP A 104 2.30 7.23 9.07
N TYR A 105 2.99 6.42 8.25
CA TYR A 105 2.35 5.47 7.36
C TYR A 105 1.53 4.42 8.12
N ALA A 106 2.07 3.87 9.21
CA ALA A 106 1.31 2.96 10.06
C ALA A 106 0.04 3.60 10.63
N ARG A 107 0.15 4.81 11.19
CA ARG A 107 -1.01 5.55 11.74
C ARG A 107 -2.04 5.88 10.67
N PHE A 108 -1.58 6.27 9.47
CA PHE A 108 -2.43 6.52 8.32
C PHE A 108 -3.26 5.28 7.98
N LEU A 109 -2.61 4.13 7.82
CA LEU A 109 -3.30 2.88 7.50
C LEU A 109 -4.24 2.43 8.62
N ILE A 110 -3.83 2.54 9.90
CA ILE A 110 -4.65 2.14 11.05
C ILE A 110 -5.90 3.00 11.17
N ALA A 111 -5.78 4.33 10.99
CA ALA A 111 -6.92 5.23 11.08
C ALA A 111 -7.97 4.90 9.99
N ILE A 112 -7.51 4.71 8.75
CA ILE A 112 -8.39 4.34 7.63
C ILE A 112 -8.96 2.93 7.82
N PHE A 113 -8.15 1.97 8.28
CA PHE A 113 -8.60 0.61 8.55
C PHE A 113 -9.79 0.57 9.52
N ASN A 114 -9.74 1.37 10.60
CA ASN A 114 -10.82 1.43 11.57
C ASN A 114 -12.13 1.95 10.96
N GLN A 115 -12.06 2.98 10.13
CA GLN A 115 -13.25 3.51 9.43
C GLN A 115 -13.77 2.50 8.40
N TRP A 116 -12.88 1.98 7.57
CA TRP A 116 -13.23 0.99 6.55
C TRP A 116 -13.85 -0.27 7.16
N ALA A 117 -13.23 -0.84 8.20
CA ALA A 117 -13.70 -2.06 8.83
C ALA A 117 -15.08 -1.89 9.49
N ALA A 118 -15.34 -0.70 10.07
CA ALA A 118 -16.59 -0.42 10.79
C ALA A 118 -17.74 0.00 9.85
N HIS A 119 -17.44 0.62 8.71
CA HIS A 119 -18.48 1.29 7.91
C HIS A 119 -18.54 0.86 6.44
N ASP A 120 -17.40 0.54 5.81
CA ASP A 120 -17.31 0.45 4.35
C ASP A 120 -16.81 -0.91 3.85
N LEU A 121 -16.60 -1.89 4.76
CA LEU A 121 -16.18 -3.24 4.40
C LEU A 121 -17.20 -3.89 3.48
N GLY A 122 -16.74 -4.35 2.31
CA GLY A 122 -17.59 -4.91 1.26
C GLY A 122 -18.21 -3.89 0.30
N GLU A 123 -17.99 -2.58 0.52
CA GLU A 123 -18.45 -1.49 -0.35
C GLU A 123 -17.27 -0.72 -0.96
N ILE A 124 -16.23 -0.47 -0.17
CA ILE A 124 -14.98 0.14 -0.63
C ILE A 124 -13.86 -0.89 -0.52
N PHE A 125 -13.08 -1.02 -1.58
CA PHE A 125 -11.98 -1.98 -1.71
C PHE A 125 -10.64 -1.26 -1.61
N ILE A 126 -9.91 -1.49 -0.51
CA ILE A 126 -8.59 -0.92 -0.29
C ILE A 126 -7.57 -2.04 -0.49
N GLN A 127 -6.78 -1.95 -1.55
CA GLN A 127 -5.92 -3.03 -2.03
C GLN A 127 -5.09 -3.69 -0.92
N ILE A 128 -4.42 -2.91 -0.07
CA ILE A 128 -3.58 -3.49 0.99
C ILE A 128 -4.40 -4.24 2.06
N PHE A 129 -5.65 -3.84 2.32
CA PHE A 129 -6.51 -4.52 3.29
C PHE A 129 -7.07 -5.82 2.72
N GLU A 130 -7.46 -5.81 1.45
CA GLU A 130 -7.90 -7.01 0.72
C GLU A 130 -6.76 -8.04 0.61
N GLU A 131 -5.55 -7.59 0.31
CA GLU A 131 -4.37 -8.45 0.28
C GLU A 131 -4.04 -9.04 1.66
N CYS A 132 -4.18 -8.26 2.73
CA CYS A 132 -4.05 -8.77 4.08
C CYS A 132 -5.09 -9.88 4.34
N LEU A 133 -6.36 -9.62 4.03
CA LEU A 133 -7.42 -10.62 4.21
C LEU A 133 -7.12 -11.90 3.43
N SER A 134 -6.65 -11.78 2.18
CA SER A 134 -6.23 -12.92 1.35
C SER A 134 -5.16 -13.77 2.04
N VAL A 135 -4.15 -13.12 2.63
CA VAL A 135 -3.07 -13.82 3.36
C VAL A 135 -3.60 -14.53 4.60
N TRP A 136 -4.42 -13.87 5.44
CA TRP A 136 -5.00 -14.47 6.64
C TRP A 136 -6.00 -15.57 6.33
N ALA A 137 -6.71 -15.48 5.22
CA ALA A 137 -7.62 -16.53 4.74
C ALA A 137 -6.89 -17.70 4.05
N GLY A 138 -5.56 -17.69 3.97
CA GLY A 138 -4.76 -18.79 3.43
C GLY A 138 -4.62 -18.84 1.92
N TYR A 139 -5.07 -17.80 1.19
CA TYR A 139 -4.91 -17.72 -0.29
C TYR A 139 -3.56 -17.13 -0.71
N GLY A 140 -2.78 -16.60 0.25
CA GLY A 140 -1.49 -15.97 -0.01
C GLY A 140 -1.60 -14.52 -0.53
N ALA A 141 -0.45 -13.92 -0.83
CA ALA A 141 -0.37 -12.55 -1.34
C ALA A 141 -0.25 -12.53 -2.86
N HIS A 142 -1.08 -11.71 -3.51
CA HIS A 142 -1.04 -11.44 -4.95
C HIS A 142 -0.24 -10.17 -5.26
N LEU A 143 -0.17 -9.24 -4.30
CA LEU A 143 0.60 -8.01 -4.41
C LEU A 143 2.09 -8.29 -4.11
N CYS A 144 2.98 -7.96 -5.04
CA CYS A 144 4.40 -8.28 -4.94
C CYS A 144 5.09 -7.73 -3.68
N ILE A 145 4.61 -6.62 -3.10
CA ILE A 145 5.17 -6.06 -1.86
C ILE A 145 4.93 -6.98 -0.65
N LEU A 146 3.84 -7.75 -0.62
CA LEU A 146 3.50 -8.70 0.45
C LEU A 146 3.87 -10.14 0.10
N ALA A 147 4.11 -10.47 -1.18
CA ALA A 147 4.51 -11.80 -1.61
C ALA A 147 5.93 -12.17 -1.11
N GLU A 148 6.21 -13.44 -0.94
CA GLU A 148 7.51 -13.96 -0.48
C GLU A 148 8.63 -13.64 -1.48
N THR A 149 8.34 -13.69 -2.77
CA THR A 149 9.27 -13.39 -3.86
C THR A 149 8.74 -12.24 -4.71
N CYS A 150 9.62 -11.55 -5.43
CA CYS A 150 9.15 -10.63 -6.46
C CYS A 150 8.55 -11.42 -7.62
N GLY A 151 7.50 -10.84 -8.21
CA GLY A 151 6.75 -11.47 -9.28
C GLY A 151 7.38 -11.29 -10.66
N ARG A 152 6.52 -11.39 -11.67
CA ARG A 152 6.85 -11.31 -13.10
C ARG A 152 6.41 -9.96 -13.70
N GLY A 153 6.38 -8.89 -12.89
CA GLY A 153 6.04 -7.54 -13.31
C GLY A 153 7.21 -6.84 -13.98
N LEU A 154 7.49 -7.24 -15.23
CA LEU A 154 8.56 -6.66 -16.01
C LEU A 154 8.23 -5.25 -16.48
N ILE A 155 9.26 -4.47 -16.79
CA ILE A 155 9.12 -3.18 -17.44
C ILE A 155 9.77 -3.22 -18.84
N LEU A 156 9.07 -2.65 -19.81
CA LEU A 156 9.54 -2.47 -21.17
C LEU A 156 9.80 -1.00 -21.43
N GLU A 157 11.04 -0.67 -21.76
CA GLU A 157 11.43 0.67 -22.18
C GLU A 157 11.19 0.90 -23.66
N HIS A 158 11.09 2.18 -24.06
CA HIS A 158 10.76 2.61 -25.43
C HIS A 158 11.73 2.08 -26.52
N ASN A 159 12.95 1.72 -26.12
CA ASN A 159 13.99 1.15 -27.02
C ASN A 159 13.95 -0.37 -27.10
N GLY A 160 12.93 -1.01 -26.52
CA GLY A 160 12.78 -2.47 -26.49
C GLY A 160 13.52 -3.16 -25.34
N ASP A 161 14.22 -2.43 -24.48
CA ASP A 161 14.89 -3.00 -23.31
C ASP A 161 13.88 -3.45 -22.26
N VAL A 162 14.08 -4.65 -21.72
CA VAL A 162 13.24 -5.26 -20.69
C VAL A 162 14.02 -5.37 -19.39
N TYR A 163 13.40 -4.92 -18.29
CA TYR A 163 13.98 -4.95 -16.95
C TYR A 163 13.13 -5.77 -15.99
N ALA A 164 13.77 -6.22 -14.91
CA ALA A 164 13.17 -7.12 -13.92
C ALA A 164 11.98 -6.52 -13.16
N CYS A 165 11.93 -5.19 -12.99
CA CYS A 165 10.88 -4.47 -12.26
C CYS A 165 10.97 -2.96 -12.60
N ASP A 166 9.84 -2.24 -12.51
CA ASP A 166 9.74 -0.79 -12.71
C ASP A 166 10.59 0.04 -11.72
N HIS A 167 10.85 -0.51 -10.53
CA HIS A 167 11.73 0.10 -9.55
C HIS A 167 13.22 -0.15 -9.78
N PHE A 168 13.58 -1.02 -10.71
CA PHE A 168 14.95 -1.47 -10.96
C PHE A 168 15.32 -1.34 -12.45
N VAL A 169 15.09 -0.14 -13.01
CA VAL A 169 15.47 0.20 -14.39
C VAL A 169 16.93 0.66 -14.40
N PHE A 170 17.85 -0.27 -14.09
CA PHE A 170 19.30 -0.06 -14.08
C PHE A 170 19.98 -1.17 -14.89
N PRO A 171 21.16 -0.94 -15.48
CA PRO A 171 21.83 -1.89 -16.37
C PRO A 171 21.97 -3.30 -15.77
N GLU A 172 22.24 -3.42 -14.49
CA GLU A 172 22.39 -4.69 -13.78
C GLU A 172 21.11 -5.52 -13.72
N PHE A 173 19.93 -4.88 -13.83
CA PHE A 173 18.61 -5.54 -13.81
C PHE A 173 17.97 -5.69 -15.19
N LYS A 174 18.68 -5.30 -16.26
CA LYS A 174 18.24 -5.51 -17.64
C LYS A 174 18.24 -7.01 -17.95
N LEU A 175 17.12 -7.52 -18.39
CA LEU A 175 16.94 -8.94 -18.79
C LEU A 175 17.36 -9.21 -20.22
N GLY A 176 17.12 -8.26 -21.11
CA GLY A 176 17.40 -8.34 -22.53
C GLY A 176 16.68 -7.25 -23.32
N ASN A 177 16.53 -7.48 -24.62
CA ASN A 177 15.81 -6.61 -25.52
C ASN A 177 14.84 -7.43 -26.38
N LEU A 178 13.64 -6.91 -26.63
CA LEU A 178 12.58 -7.62 -27.38
C LEU A 178 12.92 -7.86 -28.86
N TRP A 179 13.85 -7.08 -29.42
CA TRP A 179 14.31 -7.29 -30.79
C TRP A 179 15.25 -8.48 -30.90
N ASP A 180 15.90 -8.89 -29.81
CA ASP A 180 16.87 -9.97 -29.78
C ASP A 180 16.28 -11.28 -29.24
N ARG A 181 15.31 -11.19 -28.31
CA ARG A 181 14.74 -12.35 -27.60
C ARG A 181 13.24 -12.14 -27.30
N PRO A 182 12.42 -13.19 -27.45
CA PRO A 182 10.98 -13.11 -27.12
C PRO A 182 10.73 -12.90 -25.61
N LEU A 183 9.58 -12.31 -25.28
CA LEU A 183 9.25 -11.88 -23.91
C LEU A 183 9.16 -13.06 -22.92
N ASP A 184 8.65 -14.20 -23.36
CA ASP A 184 8.53 -15.43 -22.56
C ASP A 184 9.89 -15.96 -22.10
N GLU A 185 10.91 -15.90 -22.96
CA GLU A 185 12.29 -16.25 -22.58
C GLU A 185 12.89 -15.27 -21.55
N LEU A 186 12.56 -13.98 -21.67
CA LEU A 186 13.06 -12.96 -20.76
C LEU A 186 12.39 -13.08 -19.37
N VAL A 187 11.08 -13.27 -19.32
CA VAL A 187 10.32 -13.40 -18.07
C VAL A 187 10.65 -14.68 -17.31
N ASP A 188 10.99 -15.75 -18.02
CA ASP A 188 11.37 -17.04 -17.41
C ASP A 188 12.89 -17.26 -17.34
N SER A 189 13.68 -16.20 -17.58
CA SER A 189 15.14 -16.27 -17.47
C SER A 189 15.60 -16.59 -16.05
N SER A 190 16.79 -17.20 -15.91
CA SER A 190 17.43 -17.40 -14.59
C SER A 190 17.60 -16.07 -13.86
N LYS A 191 18.00 -15.03 -14.59
CA LYS A 191 18.19 -13.68 -14.03
C LYS A 191 16.92 -13.13 -13.39
N GLN A 192 15.73 -13.31 -14.02
CA GLN A 192 14.46 -12.90 -13.43
C GLN A 192 14.08 -13.75 -12.21
N ARG A 193 14.30 -15.06 -12.27
CA ARG A 193 14.06 -15.94 -11.13
C ARG A 193 14.95 -15.59 -9.94
N ASP A 194 16.23 -15.34 -10.17
CA ASP A 194 17.20 -14.95 -9.13
C ASP A 194 16.85 -13.59 -8.53
N PHE A 195 16.42 -12.62 -9.36
CA PHE A 195 15.90 -11.35 -8.88
C PHE A 195 14.68 -11.56 -7.97
N GLY A 196 13.70 -12.36 -8.40
CA GLY A 196 12.51 -12.66 -7.62
C GLY A 196 12.82 -13.33 -6.29
N ALA A 197 13.66 -14.37 -6.31
CA ALA A 197 14.08 -15.12 -5.12
C ALA A 197 14.89 -14.28 -4.13
N SER A 198 15.64 -13.27 -4.63
CA SER A 198 16.45 -12.38 -3.78
C SER A 198 15.63 -11.65 -2.71
N LYS A 199 14.35 -11.47 -2.94
CA LYS A 199 13.44 -10.86 -1.95
C LYS A 199 13.32 -11.70 -0.68
N ARG A 200 13.20 -13.02 -0.81
CA ARG A 200 13.17 -13.98 0.29
C ARG A 200 14.57 -14.25 0.86
N ASP A 201 15.53 -14.48 -0.02
CA ASP A 201 16.83 -15.04 0.34
C ASP A 201 17.77 -14.00 0.99
N ARG A 202 17.50 -12.70 0.79
CA ARG A 202 18.28 -11.60 1.38
C ARG A 202 17.59 -10.90 2.54
N LEU A 203 16.68 -11.60 3.23
CA LEU A 203 16.06 -11.06 4.45
C LEU A 203 17.08 -11.07 5.61
N PRO A 204 17.20 -9.98 6.39
CA PRO A 204 18.03 -9.98 7.59
C PRO A 204 17.43 -10.91 8.66
N SER A 205 18.26 -11.40 9.60
CA SER A 205 17.86 -12.36 10.64
C SER A 205 16.69 -11.90 11.48
N CYS A 206 16.57 -10.61 11.77
CA CYS A 206 15.43 -10.04 12.50
C CYS A 206 14.10 -10.23 11.77
N CYS A 207 14.09 -10.30 10.44
CA CYS A 207 12.87 -10.60 9.68
C CYS A 207 12.45 -12.08 9.82
N HIS A 208 13.44 -13.00 9.92
CA HIS A 208 13.14 -14.42 10.11
C HIS A 208 12.46 -14.71 11.46
N GLN A 209 12.72 -13.90 12.48
CA GLN A 209 12.14 -14.00 13.81
C GLN A 209 10.90 -13.13 14.01
N CYS A 210 10.47 -12.38 12.99
CA CYS A 210 9.36 -11.42 13.09
C CYS A 210 8.00 -12.12 13.07
N SER A 211 7.14 -11.81 14.04
CA SER A 211 5.78 -12.38 14.17
C SER A 211 4.87 -12.07 12.97
N VAL A 212 5.11 -10.98 12.25
CA VAL A 212 4.31 -10.57 11.08
C VAL A 212 5.01 -10.89 9.75
N ARG A 213 6.06 -11.73 9.77
CA ARG A 213 6.79 -12.09 8.55
C ARG A 213 5.89 -12.70 7.49
N PHE A 214 4.96 -13.54 7.89
CA PHE A 214 4.07 -14.30 6.99
C PHE A 214 3.24 -13.39 6.05
N VAL A 215 2.96 -12.15 6.46
CA VAL A 215 2.27 -11.15 5.64
C VAL A 215 3.22 -10.10 5.08
N CYS A 216 4.23 -9.66 5.86
CA CYS A 216 5.13 -8.58 5.47
C CYS A 216 6.16 -8.98 4.42
N ASN A 217 6.77 -10.20 4.57
CA ASN A 217 7.86 -10.70 3.73
C ASN A 217 8.96 -9.67 3.42
N GLY A 218 9.16 -8.69 4.36
CA GLY A 218 10.13 -7.62 4.25
C GLY A 218 9.78 -6.50 3.27
N GLY A 219 8.57 -6.44 2.73
CA GLY A 219 8.12 -5.39 1.83
C GLY A 219 8.88 -5.34 0.49
N CYS A 220 8.82 -4.20 -0.22
CA CYS A 220 9.49 -4.02 -1.49
C CYS A 220 11.03 -3.98 -1.36
N LEU A 221 11.75 -4.60 -2.29
CA LEU A 221 13.22 -4.58 -2.35
C LEU A 221 13.79 -3.17 -2.48
N LYS A 222 13.11 -2.26 -3.20
CA LYS A 222 13.57 -0.88 -3.38
C LYS A 222 13.70 -0.10 -2.07
N ASP A 223 12.93 -0.49 -1.05
CA ASP A 223 12.89 0.19 0.25
C ASP A 223 13.80 -0.46 1.29
N ARG A 224 14.56 -1.52 0.91
CA ARG A 224 15.45 -2.29 1.79
C ARG A 224 16.87 -1.76 1.81
N PHE A 225 17.07 -0.56 2.28
CA PHE A 225 18.39 0.11 2.30
C PHE A 225 18.91 0.43 3.71
N LEU A 226 18.17 0.03 4.75
CA LEU A 226 18.62 0.21 6.14
C LEU A 226 19.40 -1.01 6.63
N LEU A 227 20.17 -0.79 7.72
CA LEU A 227 20.78 -1.86 8.49
C LEU A 227 19.80 -2.35 9.57
N SER A 228 19.81 -3.65 9.81
CA SER A 228 19.12 -4.24 10.95
C SER A 228 19.76 -3.83 12.27
N PRO A 229 19.11 -4.03 13.43
CA PRO A 229 19.74 -3.81 14.74
C PRO A 229 21.02 -4.61 14.96
N GLN A 230 21.22 -5.71 14.21
CA GLN A 230 22.42 -6.54 14.23
C GLN A 230 23.47 -6.12 13.19
N GLY A 231 23.25 -5.03 12.46
CA GLY A 231 24.16 -4.51 11.43
C GLY A 231 24.05 -5.20 10.07
N GLU A 232 23.08 -6.10 9.86
CA GLU A 232 22.84 -6.75 8.57
C GLU A 232 22.12 -5.78 7.61
N SER A 233 22.51 -5.80 6.33
CA SER A 233 21.86 -5.00 5.29
C SER A 233 20.50 -5.59 4.87
N GLY A 234 19.66 -4.76 4.28
CA GLY A 234 18.40 -5.22 3.66
C GLY A 234 17.15 -5.07 4.54
N LEU A 235 17.24 -4.29 5.63
CA LEU A 235 16.05 -3.91 6.40
C LEU A 235 15.26 -2.85 5.63
N ASN A 236 13.95 -3.06 5.55
CA ASN A 236 13.04 -2.14 4.88
C ASN A 236 12.88 -0.84 5.68
N TYR A 237 12.90 0.30 5.01
CA TYR A 237 12.69 1.62 5.62
C TYR A 237 11.35 1.72 6.37
N LEU A 238 10.31 1.07 5.89
CA LEU A 238 8.98 1.06 6.51
C LEU A 238 8.80 -0.06 7.54
N CYS A 239 9.86 -0.80 7.92
CA CYS A 239 9.76 -1.99 8.76
C CYS A 239 8.96 -1.76 10.06
N ASP A 240 9.28 -0.72 10.83
CA ASP A 240 8.59 -0.41 12.08
C ASP A 240 7.12 -0.08 11.85
N GLY A 241 6.82 0.64 10.78
CA GLY A 241 5.45 0.97 10.39
C GLY A 241 4.65 -0.27 9.95
N TYR A 242 5.22 -1.12 9.12
CA TYR A 242 4.59 -2.37 8.72
C TYR A 242 4.35 -3.29 9.92
N LYS A 243 5.34 -3.44 10.81
CA LYS A 243 5.20 -4.24 12.02
C LYS A 243 4.07 -3.71 12.90
N GLN A 244 4.02 -2.39 13.12
CA GLN A 244 2.96 -1.76 13.89
C GLN A 244 1.59 -2.01 13.26
N PHE A 245 1.43 -1.75 11.96
CA PHE A 245 0.18 -1.92 11.22
C PHE A 245 -0.29 -3.37 11.22
N PHE A 246 0.54 -4.31 10.80
CA PHE A 246 0.15 -5.73 10.73
C PHE A 246 -0.14 -6.33 12.10
N THR A 247 0.62 -5.95 13.14
CA THR A 247 0.31 -6.38 14.52
C THR A 247 -1.05 -5.85 14.98
N TYR A 248 -1.36 -4.58 14.66
CA TYR A 248 -2.64 -3.98 15.01
C TYR A 248 -3.82 -4.67 14.35
N ILE A 249 -3.74 -4.96 13.05
CA ILE A 249 -4.86 -5.57 12.31
C ILE A 249 -4.99 -7.08 12.54
N THR A 250 -3.97 -7.76 13.06
CA THR A 250 -3.97 -9.22 13.26
C THR A 250 -5.27 -9.75 13.86
N PRO A 251 -5.72 -9.28 15.04
CA PRO A 251 -6.95 -9.83 15.64
C PRO A 251 -8.20 -9.57 14.80
N PHE A 252 -8.23 -8.50 14.02
CA PHE A 252 -9.33 -8.20 13.11
C PHE A 252 -9.31 -9.12 11.89
N MET A 253 -8.13 -9.34 11.31
CA MET A 253 -7.98 -10.20 10.13
C MET A 253 -8.22 -11.67 10.45
N GLU A 254 -7.87 -12.13 11.65
CA GLU A 254 -8.20 -13.50 12.13
C GLU A 254 -9.72 -13.70 12.19
N ASP A 255 -10.47 -12.75 12.75
CA ASP A 255 -11.93 -12.83 12.80
C ASP A 255 -12.54 -12.73 11.40
N LEU A 256 -12.05 -11.80 10.55
CA LEU A 256 -12.52 -11.65 9.17
C LEU A 256 -12.28 -12.91 8.35
N ALA A 257 -11.11 -13.53 8.45
CA ALA A 257 -10.80 -14.78 7.77
C ALA A 257 -11.72 -15.93 8.23
N SER A 258 -11.98 -16.00 9.55
CA SER A 258 -12.93 -16.97 10.10
C SER A 258 -14.34 -16.78 9.55
N LEU A 259 -14.85 -15.54 9.55
CA LEU A 259 -16.16 -15.21 9.01
C LEU A 259 -16.24 -15.47 7.50
N PHE A 260 -15.16 -15.17 6.77
CA PHE A 260 -15.06 -15.44 5.33
C PHE A 260 -15.18 -16.96 5.04
N HIS A 261 -14.47 -17.79 5.77
CA HIS A 261 -14.58 -19.27 5.64
C HIS A 261 -15.96 -19.79 6.00
N GLN A 262 -16.67 -19.13 6.92
CA GLN A 262 -18.06 -19.45 7.27
C GLN A 262 -19.06 -18.91 6.23
N LYS A 263 -18.59 -18.25 5.15
CA LYS A 263 -19.41 -17.61 4.11
C LYS A 263 -20.38 -16.56 4.67
N ALA A 264 -19.95 -15.85 5.72
CA ALA A 264 -20.69 -14.72 6.25
C ALA A 264 -20.86 -13.63 5.19
N SER A 265 -21.99 -12.94 5.20
CA SER A 265 -22.21 -11.82 4.29
C SER A 265 -21.29 -10.63 4.63
N PRO A 266 -20.95 -9.76 3.67
CA PRO A 266 -20.20 -8.53 3.95
C PRO A 266 -20.81 -7.68 5.07
N MET A 267 -22.13 -7.62 5.14
CA MET A 267 -22.85 -6.92 6.21
C MET A 267 -22.56 -7.52 7.59
N MET A 268 -22.62 -8.84 7.74
CA MET A 268 -22.28 -9.52 9.02
C MET A 268 -20.82 -9.29 9.41
N MET A 269 -19.90 -9.34 8.45
CA MET A 269 -18.48 -9.06 8.68
C MET A 269 -18.30 -7.62 9.17
N ARG A 270 -18.92 -6.65 8.52
CA ARG A 270 -18.89 -5.22 8.90
C ARG A 270 -19.44 -4.98 10.30
N GLU A 271 -20.59 -5.54 10.65
CA GLU A 271 -21.19 -5.43 11.99
C GLU A 271 -20.25 -5.99 13.08
N ALA A 272 -19.65 -7.14 12.85
CA ALA A 272 -18.67 -7.72 13.77
C ALA A 272 -17.44 -6.82 13.95
N MET A 273 -16.92 -6.26 12.86
CA MET A 273 -15.77 -5.35 12.90
C MET A 273 -16.11 -4.02 13.56
N ALA A 274 -17.28 -3.45 13.30
CA ALA A 274 -17.76 -2.22 13.94
C ALA A 274 -17.85 -2.40 15.47
N ALA A 275 -18.38 -3.52 15.94
CA ALA A 275 -18.42 -3.84 17.36
C ALA A 275 -17.01 -3.96 17.97
N LYS A 276 -16.08 -4.60 17.26
CA LYS A 276 -14.68 -4.78 17.70
C LYS A 276 -13.91 -3.46 17.75
N VAL A 277 -14.03 -2.62 16.72
CA VAL A 277 -13.43 -1.29 16.68
C VAL A 277 -13.99 -0.45 17.83
N SER A 278 -15.32 -0.39 18.00
CA SER A 278 -15.96 0.34 19.09
C SER A 278 -15.47 -0.12 20.47
N ALA A 279 -15.38 -1.43 20.71
CA ALA A 279 -14.90 -1.97 21.98
C ALA A 279 -13.46 -1.55 22.28
N LEU A 280 -12.58 -1.57 21.26
CA LEU A 280 -11.17 -1.18 21.42
C LEU A 280 -10.98 0.29 21.81
N TRP A 281 -11.80 1.20 21.24
CA TRP A 281 -11.63 2.65 21.42
C TRP A 281 -12.53 3.27 22.48
N ARG A 282 -13.57 2.57 22.97
CA ARG A 282 -14.62 3.09 23.87
C ARG A 282 -14.11 3.72 25.15
N HIS A 283 -13.04 3.19 25.74
CA HIS A 283 -12.55 3.58 27.05
C HIS A 283 -11.13 4.13 27.07
N VAL A 284 -10.62 4.52 25.89
CA VAL A 284 -9.25 5.05 25.79
C VAL A 284 -9.20 6.48 26.30
N GLY A 285 -8.57 6.67 27.44
CA GLY A 285 -8.31 7.98 27.99
C GLY A 285 -7.17 8.71 27.28
N ARG A 286 -7.20 10.05 27.26
CA ARG A 286 -6.20 10.91 26.59
C ARG A 286 -4.76 10.55 26.93
N ASN A 287 -4.49 10.08 28.13
CA ASN A 287 -3.14 9.77 28.62
C ASN A 287 -2.79 8.28 28.53
N ASP A 288 -3.73 7.43 28.15
CA ASP A 288 -3.50 5.99 28.02
C ASP A 288 -2.56 5.68 26.87
N PRO A 289 -1.88 4.51 26.87
CA PRO A 289 -1.18 4.01 25.71
C PRO A 289 -2.11 3.92 24.51
N CYS A 290 -1.67 4.42 23.36
CA CYS A 290 -2.50 4.38 22.16
C CYS A 290 -2.73 2.93 21.72
N PRO A 291 -3.97 2.49 21.47
CA PRO A 291 -4.28 1.12 21.01
C PRO A 291 -3.59 0.73 19.70
N CYS A 292 -3.16 1.72 18.90
CA CYS A 292 -2.45 1.45 17.65
C CYS A 292 -1.05 0.84 17.82
N GLY A 293 -0.60 0.61 19.05
CA GLY A 293 0.71 -0.01 19.32
C GLY A 293 1.93 0.90 19.12
N SER A 294 1.73 2.22 18.96
CA SER A 294 2.83 3.18 18.73
C SER A 294 3.72 3.43 19.95
N GLY A 295 3.34 2.95 21.13
CA GLY A 295 3.99 3.28 22.40
C GLY A 295 3.76 4.72 22.90
N LYS A 296 3.06 5.56 22.15
CA LYS A 296 2.73 6.95 22.51
C LYS A 296 1.40 7.01 23.27
N LYS A 297 1.19 8.11 24.04
CA LYS A 297 -0.11 8.42 24.63
C LYS A 297 -1.13 8.70 23.52
N TYR A 298 -2.39 8.29 23.71
CA TYR A 298 -3.47 8.47 22.74
C TYR A 298 -3.59 9.91 22.23
N LYS A 299 -3.56 10.92 23.14
CA LYS A 299 -3.61 12.34 22.80
C LYS A 299 -2.46 12.85 21.92
N LYS A 300 -1.33 12.12 21.86
CA LYS A 300 -0.15 12.43 21.03
C LYS A 300 0.03 11.42 19.90
N CYS A 301 -1.03 10.76 19.50
CA CYS A 301 -1.03 9.74 18.47
C CYS A 301 -2.34 9.76 17.70
N CYS A 302 -3.19 8.75 17.82
CA CYS A 302 -4.39 8.63 16.99
C CYS A 302 -5.47 9.69 17.30
N GLN A 303 -5.45 10.33 18.48
CA GLN A 303 -6.35 11.45 18.75
C GLN A 303 -6.02 12.72 17.91
N GLU A 304 -4.79 12.86 17.43
CA GLU A 304 -4.38 14.00 16.57
C GLU A 304 -4.79 13.79 15.10
N VAL A 305 -5.15 12.59 14.72
CA VAL A 305 -5.46 12.21 13.32
C VAL A 305 -6.91 11.77 13.12
N GLN A 306 -7.71 11.82 14.18
CA GLN A 306 -9.17 11.64 14.16
C GLN A 306 -9.85 13.04 14.01
#